data_44e188b77f2c53d272609e9730e5f1bd
#
_entry.id   44e188b77f2c53d272609e9730e5f1bd
#
_cell.length_a   1.000
_cell.length_b   1.000
_cell.length_c   1.000
_cell.angle_alpha   90.00
_cell.angle_beta   90.00
_cell.angle_gamma   90.00
#
_symmetry.space_group_name_H-M   'P 1'
#
loop_
_entity.id
_entity.type
_entity.pdbx_description
1 polymer ?
#
loop_
_entity_poly.entity_id
_entity_poly.type
_entity_poly.pdbx_seq_one_letter_code
_entity_poly.pdbx_strand_id
1 'polypeptide(L)'
;MSEPTAFPLDESKLPFKIPKDTKPREKIMKLGQMITDRVPAKLRRLTVEDPEYWGLASIVTDEMADVALKMKVRQPMTLPELEKATGKPAKELELLLYQMSCVGLLEYNWENPRREKQYILPMFVPGSAEFFNMNKQQIADHPEVTAFFERMTFLPLEHITAMVPPGGAGIGMHVIPVEKAIETENHSLDIEHISHWLKKYQGKYAAGPCSCRMSRAAMGEGCGDDPDDWCIGVGDMADYLVETNKGHYAVSYTHLRAHETKANL
;
A
#
# COMPACT_ATOMS: atom_id res chain seq x y z
N MET A 1 -8.03 -26.11 18.80
CA MET A 1 -6.98 -26.17 17.75
C MET A 1 -7.22 -24.95 16.87
N SER A 2 -6.22 -24.07 16.77
CA SER A 2 -6.30 -22.93 15.82
C SER A 2 -6.35 -23.49 14.40
N GLU A 3 -7.25 -23.00 13.57
CA GLU A 3 -7.25 -23.33 12.15
C GLU A 3 -5.89 -22.94 11.56
N PRO A 4 -5.29 -23.78 10.69
CA PRO A 4 -4.00 -23.49 10.12
C PRO A 4 -4.05 -22.19 9.30
N THR A 5 -3.01 -21.38 9.40
CA THR A 5 -2.83 -20.22 8.54
C THR A 5 -2.60 -20.71 7.11
N ALA A 6 -3.34 -20.18 6.15
CA ALA A 6 -3.24 -20.61 4.75
C ALA A 6 -1.85 -20.39 4.15
N PHE A 7 -1.21 -19.30 4.54
CA PHE A 7 0.14 -18.92 4.09
C PHE A 7 0.99 -18.57 5.31
N PRO A 8 1.54 -19.59 6.02
CA PRO A 8 2.35 -19.36 7.19
C PRO A 8 3.67 -18.68 6.79
N LEU A 9 4.06 -17.65 7.56
CA LEU A 9 5.41 -17.11 7.45
C LEU A 9 6.42 -18.08 8.04
N ASP A 10 7.56 -18.24 7.37
CA ASP A 10 8.71 -18.91 7.95
C ASP A 10 9.44 -17.95 8.89
N GLU A 11 9.19 -18.11 10.19
CA GLU A 11 9.77 -17.23 11.22
C GLU A 11 11.30 -17.23 11.21
N SER A 12 11.94 -18.31 10.72
CA SER A 12 13.40 -18.39 10.64
C SER A 12 14.02 -17.43 9.63
N LYS A 13 13.21 -16.96 8.68
CA LYS A 13 13.60 -15.99 7.63
C LYS A 13 13.31 -14.54 8.01
N LEU A 14 12.59 -14.31 9.12
CA LEU A 14 12.28 -12.96 9.53
C LEU A 14 13.52 -12.24 10.07
N PRO A 15 13.83 -11.00 9.62
CA PRO A 15 14.97 -10.23 10.11
C PRO A 15 14.73 -9.62 11.51
N PHE A 16 13.60 -9.92 12.13
CA PHE A 16 13.17 -9.45 13.45
C PHE A 16 12.45 -10.56 14.21
N LYS A 17 12.28 -10.37 15.52
CA LYS A 17 11.51 -11.29 16.37
C LYS A 17 10.03 -10.85 16.40
N ILE A 18 9.13 -11.79 16.17
CA ILE A 18 7.69 -11.55 16.34
C ILE A 18 7.42 -11.25 17.83
N PRO A 19 6.68 -10.18 18.15
CA PRO A 19 6.31 -9.85 19.52
C PRO A 19 5.20 -10.78 20.03
N LYS A 20 5.57 -12.01 20.44
CA LYS A 20 4.61 -13.07 20.85
C LYS A 20 3.93 -12.82 22.18
N ASP A 21 4.55 -12.05 23.07
CA ASP A 21 4.08 -11.86 24.45
C ASP A 21 3.28 -10.57 24.67
N THR A 22 2.86 -9.94 23.62
CA THR A 22 2.13 -8.68 23.72
C THR A 22 0.65 -8.93 24.01
N LYS A 23 0.13 -8.31 25.09
CA LYS A 23 -1.31 -8.32 25.37
C LYS A 23 -2.07 -7.75 24.15
N PRO A 24 -3.08 -8.45 23.63
CA PRO A 24 -3.80 -7.99 22.43
C PRO A 24 -4.39 -6.60 22.63
N ARG A 25 -4.12 -5.72 21.67
CA ARG A 25 -4.79 -4.43 21.56
C ARG A 25 -6.05 -4.62 20.72
N GLU A 26 -7.21 -4.67 21.39
CA GLU A 26 -8.49 -5.02 20.76
C GLU A 26 -8.85 -4.12 19.56
N LYS A 27 -8.53 -2.82 19.64
CA LYS A 27 -8.83 -1.87 18.57
C LYS A 27 -8.00 -2.18 17.31
N ILE A 28 -6.73 -2.48 17.49
CA ILE A 28 -5.83 -2.87 16.40
C ILE A 28 -6.28 -4.19 15.78
N MET A 29 -6.68 -5.15 16.61
CA MET A 29 -7.24 -6.42 16.13
C MET A 29 -8.50 -6.21 15.27
N LYS A 30 -9.44 -5.37 15.73
CA LYS A 30 -10.64 -5.03 14.98
C LYS A 30 -10.32 -4.31 13.67
N LEU A 31 -9.36 -3.37 13.72
CA LEU A 31 -8.93 -2.63 12.52
C LEU A 31 -8.29 -3.57 11.51
N GLY A 32 -7.32 -4.39 11.92
CA GLY A 32 -6.68 -5.38 11.06
C GLY A 32 -7.70 -6.32 10.43
N GLN A 33 -8.64 -6.82 11.22
CA GLN A 33 -9.75 -7.64 10.73
C GLN A 33 -10.57 -6.89 9.66
N MET A 34 -10.91 -5.64 9.90
CA MET A 34 -11.74 -4.83 9.00
C MET A 34 -11.07 -4.55 7.65
N ILE A 35 -9.79 -4.19 7.63
CA ILE A 35 -9.09 -3.86 6.38
C ILE A 35 -8.70 -5.11 5.58
N THR A 36 -8.51 -6.26 6.23
CA THR A 36 -8.10 -7.51 5.60
C THR A 36 -9.27 -8.40 5.18
N ASP A 37 -10.48 -8.20 5.68
CA ASP A 37 -11.66 -9.01 5.35
C ASP A 37 -12.04 -9.02 3.86
N ARG A 38 -11.56 -8.02 3.12
CA ARG A 38 -11.82 -7.90 1.68
C ARG A 38 -10.72 -8.47 0.81
N VAL A 39 -9.68 -9.01 1.42
CA VAL A 39 -8.58 -9.64 0.70
C VAL A 39 -8.92 -11.12 0.44
N PRO A 40 -8.91 -11.57 -0.83
CA PRO A 40 -9.30 -12.95 -1.17
C PRO A 40 -8.46 -14.03 -0.48
N ALA A 41 -7.19 -13.73 -0.15
CA ALA A 41 -6.27 -14.67 0.50
C ALA A 41 -6.56 -14.88 1.99
N LYS A 42 -7.50 -14.15 2.58
CA LYS A 42 -7.85 -14.31 3.98
C LYS A 42 -8.74 -15.53 4.16
N LEU A 43 -8.26 -16.49 4.89
CA LEU A 43 -8.94 -17.77 5.10
C LEU A 43 -9.47 -17.98 6.52
N ARG A 44 -9.09 -17.13 7.48
CA ARG A 44 -9.53 -17.24 8.87
C ARG A 44 -9.56 -15.90 9.59
N ARG A 45 -10.16 -15.90 10.77
CA ARG A 45 -10.18 -14.73 11.64
C ARG A 45 -8.77 -14.37 12.11
N LEU A 46 -8.48 -13.07 12.18
CA LEU A 46 -7.20 -12.53 12.63
C LEU A 46 -6.90 -12.93 14.09
N THR A 47 -5.64 -13.26 14.34
CA THR A 47 -5.11 -13.56 15.68
C THR A 47 -3.90 -12.68 15.98
N VAL A 48 -3.41 -12.72 17.24
CA VAL A 48 -2.21 -11.97 17.65
C VAL A 48 -0.90 -12.49 17.04
N GLU A 49 -0.94 -13.70 16.50
CA GLU A 49 0.20 -14.31 15.81
C GLU A 49 0.29 -13.91 14.34
N ASP A 50 -0.71 -13.17 13.85
CA ASP A 50 -0.77 -12.75 12.47
C ASP A 50 -0.02 -11.43 12.25
N PRO A 51 0.78 -11.31 11.16
CA PRO A 51 1.48 -10.07 10.84
C PRO A 51 0.53 -8.89 10.62
N GLU A 52 -0.71 -9.12 10.19
CA GLU A 52 -1.75 -8.12 10.06
C GLU A 52 -2.17 -7.51 11.41
N TYR A 53 -1.90 -8.20 12.51
CA TYR A 53 -2.06 -7.64 13.84
C TYR A 53 -0.78 -6.95 14.32
N TRP A 54 0.32 -7.69 14.47
CA TRP A 54 1.52 -7.13 15.10
C TRP A 54 2.26 -6.10 14.22
N GLY A 55 2.14 -6.21 12.90
CA GLY A 55 2.61 -5.17 11.97
C GLY A 55 1.84 -3.86 12.14
N LEU A 56 0.51 -3.90 12.21
CA LEU A 56 -0.30 -2.73 12.55
C LEU A 56 0.00 -2.19 13.95
N ALA A 57 0.14 -3.10 14.93
CA ALA A 57 0.39 -2.72 16.32
C ALA A 57 1.72 -1.98 16.50
N SER A 58 2.69 -2.16 15.59
CA SER A 58 3.97 -1.46 15.65
C SER A 58 3.90 0.01 15.25
N ILE A 59 2.96 0.39 14.36
CA ILE A 59 2.89 1.75 13.78
C ILE A 59 1.58 2.49 14.04
N VAL A 60 0.50 1.78 14.41
CA VAL A 60 -0.83 2.38 14.62
C VAL A 60 -1.13 2.52 16.12
N THR A 61 -1.45 3.75 16.55
CA THR A 61 -1.88 4.00 17.93
C THR A 61 -3.36 3.59 18.13
N ASP A 62 -3.78 3.43 19.38
CA ASP A 62 -5.20 3.17 19.70
C ASP A 62 -6.11 4.32 19.30
N GLU A 63 -5.60 5.55 19.35
CA GLU A 63 -6.34 6.73 18.92
C GLU A 63 -6.55 6.76 17.40
N MET A 64 -5.52 6.41 16.62
CA MET A 64 -5.64 6.24 15.17
C MET A 64 -6.66 5.14 14.83
N ALA A 65 -6.61 4.02 15.57
CA ALA A 65 -7.56 2.93 15.38
C ALA A 65 -9.00 3.35 15.71
N ASP A 66 -9.22 4.18 16.75
CA ASP A 66 -10.55 4.71 17.08
C ASP A 66 -11.15 5.51 15.92
N VAL A 67 -10.37 6.35 15.27
CA VAL A 67 -10.82 7.11 14.10
C VAL A 67 -11.06 6.18 12.91
N ALA A 68 -10.11 5.30 12.59
CA ALA A 68 -10.22 4.37 11.46
C ALA A 68 -11.45 3.44 11.58
N LEU A 69 -11.77 2.99 12.80
CA LEU A 69 -12.95 2.15 13.06
C LEU A 69 -14.29 2.86 12.89
N LYS A 70 -14.31 4.20 12.79
CA LYS A 70 -15.51 4.98 12.42
C LYS A 70 -15.69 5.12 10.90
N MET A 71 -14.66 4.77 10.14
CA MET A 71 -14.67 4.81 8.68
C MET A 71 -15.14 3.46 8.11
N LYS A 72 -15.52 3.47 6.84
CA LYS A 72 -15.74 2.25 6.08
C LYS A 72 -14.66 2.13 5.01
N VAL A 73 -14.16 0.92 4.83
CA VAL A 73 -13.14 0.64 3.82
C VAL A 73 -13.58 1.11 2.43
N ARG A 74 -12.74 1.90 1.77
CA ARG A 74 -12.95 2.48 0.43
C ARG A 74 -14.14 3.44 0.32
N GLN A 75 -14.62 4.00 1.42
CA GLN A 75 -15.62 5.06 1.42
C GLN A 75 -14.97 6.36 1.89
N PRO A 76 -14.91 7.39 1.01
CA PRO A 76 -14.34 8.68 1.37
C PRO A 76 -15.17 9.37 2.46
N MET A 77 -14.49 10.08 3.37
CA MET A 77 -15.10 10.96 4.35
C MET A 77 -14.34 12.28 4.41
N THR A 78 -15.08 13.39 4.43
CA THR A 78 -14.53 14.73 4.64
C THR A 78 -14.25 14.99 6.12
N LEU A 79 -13.46 16.02 6.42
CA LEU A 79 -13.19 16.40 7.82
C LEU A 79 -14.47 16.63 8.64
N PRO A 80 -15.50 17.39 8.18
CA PRO A 80 -16.74 17.56 8.93
C PRO A 80 -17.51 16.24 9.19
N GLU A 81 -17.47 15.31 8.26
CA GLU A 81 -18.07 13.98 8.45
C GLU A 81 -17.34 13.17 9.50
N LEU A 82 -16.00 13.25 9.51
CA LEU A 82 -15.16 12.60 10.52
C LEU A 82 -15.31 13.24 11.90
N GLU A 83 -15.42 14.58 12.00
CA GLU A 83 -15.75 15.27 13.24
C GLU A 83 -17.07 14.75 13.84
N LYS A 84 -18.11 14.68 13.02
CA LYS A 84 -19.41 14.14 13.44
C LYS A 84 -19.33 12.68 13.86
N ALA A 85 -18.55 11.87 13.17
CA ALA A 85 -18.44 10.43 13.45
C ALA A 85 -17.61 10.13 14.70
N THR A 86 -16.57 10.95 14.97
CA THR A 86 -15.61 10.73 16.06
C THR A 86 -15.93 11.55 17.31
N GLY A 87 -16.60 12.69 17.16
CA GLY A 87 -16.80 13.69 18.22
C GLY A 87 -15.55 14.49 18.58
N LYS A 88 -14.45 14.36 17.80
CA LYS A 88 -13.21 15.09 18.03
C LYS A 88 -13.26 16.47 17.35
N PRO A 89 -12.66 17.51 17.98
CA PRO A 89 -12.55 18.84 17.37
C PRO A 89 -11.71 18.80 16.07
N ALA A 90 -12.09 19.61 15.06
CA ALA A 90 -11.43 19.68 13.76
C ALA A 90 -9.90 19.77 13.85
N LYS A 91 -9.39 20.70 14.64
CA LYS A 91 -7.94 20.95 14.77
C LYS A 91 -7.16 19.74 15.29
N GLU A 92 -7.70 19.01 16.24
CA GLU A 92 -7.10 17.78 16.78
C GLU A 92 -7.18 16.67 15.74
N LEU A 93 -8.33 16.54 15.08
CA LEU A 93 -8.58 15.55 14.08
C LEU A 93 -7.71 15.72 12.83
N GLU A 94 -7.51 16.95 12.35
CA GLU A 94 -6.62 17.23 11.21
C GLU A 94 -5.19 16.74 11.44
N LEU A 95 -4.63 17.01 12.63
CA LEU A 95 -3.30 16.54 12.98
C LEU A 95 -3.23 15.01 13.01
N LEU A 96 -4.23 14.38 13.62
CA LEU A 96 -4.30 12.92 13.70
C LEU A 96 -4.46 12.26 12.31
N LEU A 97 -5.34 12.81 11.48
CA LEU A 97 -5.53 12.35 10.10
C LEU A 97 -4.26 12.50 9.25
N TYR A 98 -3.52 13.59 9.44
CA TYR A 98 -2.21 13.75 8.80
C TYR A 98 -1.22 12.69 9.27
N GLN A 99 -1.11 12.43 10.56
CA GLN A 99 -0.26 11.37 11.11
C GLN A 99 -0.66 9.99 10.57
N MET A 100 -1.97 9.70 10.52
CA MET A 100 -2.50 8.45 9.95
C MET A 100 -2.14 8.31 8.46
N SER A 101 -2.11 9.41 7.73
CA SER A 101 -1.70 9.42 6.32
C SER A 101 -0.19 9.25 6.18
N CYS A 102 0.62 9.85 7.06
CA CYS A 102 2.07 9.68 7.06
C CYS A 102 2.50 8.23 7.31
N VAL A 103 1.87 7.53 8.25
CA VAL A 103 2.15 6.11 8.47
C VAL A 103 1.59 5.21 7.35
N GLY A 104 0.67 5.71 6.52
CA GLY A 104 0.08 4.96 5.41
C GLY A 104 -1.24 4.26 5.74
N LEU A 105 -1.83 4.54 6.90
CA LEU A 105 -3.13 3.97 7.30
C LEU A 105 -4.29 4.59 6.53
N LEU A 106 -4.19 5.86 6.15
CA LEU A 106 -5.16 6.56 5.32
C LEU A 106 -4.51 7.06 4.04
N GLU A 107 -5.27 7.08 2.97
CA GLU A 107 -5.03 7.89 1.79
C GLU A 107 -6.00 9.07 1.75
N TYR A 108 -5.73 10.07 0.93
CA TYR A 108 -6.65 11.19 0.69
C TYR A 108 -6.54 11.71 -0.74
N ASN A 109 -7.62 12.33 -1.17
CA ASN A 109 -7.70 13.01 -2.46
C ASN A 109 -8.72 14.17 -2.38
N TRP A 110 -8.91 14.85 -3.51
CA TRP A 110 -9.93 15.90 -3.68
C TRP A 110 -10.90 15.54 -4.82
N GLU A 111 -11.09 14.25 -5.09
CA GLU A 111 -11.89 13.73 -6.20
C GLU A 111 -13.40 13.77 -5.89
N ASN A 112 -13.89 14.93 -5.54
CA ASN A 112 -15.31 15.21 -5.37
C ASN A 112 -15.68 16.55 -6.02
N PRO A 113 -16.98 16.83 -6.29
CA PRO A 113 -17.42 18.05 -6.99
C PRO A 113 -17.01 19.36 -6.33
N ARG A 114 -16.80 19.36 -5.01
CA ARG A 114 -16.40 20.54 -4.23
C ARG A 114 -14.88 20.70 -4.14
N ARG A 115 -14.13 19.72 -4.60
CA ARG A 115 -12.67 19.67 -4.41
C ARG A 115 -12.26 19.80 -2.93
N GLU A 116 -13.07 19.29 -2.03
CA GLU A 116 -12.77 19.19 -0.60
C GLU A 116 -11.86 17.99 -0.35
N LYS A 117 -10.91 18.14 0.57
CA LYS A 117 -10.05 17.03 1.00
C LYS A 117 -10.92 15.96 1.66
N GLN A 118 -10.83 14.74 1.16
CA GLN A 118 -11.51 13.57 1.71
C GLN A 118 -10.52 12.47 2.00
N TYR A 119 -10.70 11.82 3.14
CA TYR A 119 -9.86 10.76 3.65
C TYR A 119 -10.52 9.41 3.40
N ILE A 120 -9.71 8.43 3.07
CA ILE A 120 -10.16 7.09 2.72
C ILE A 120 -9.36 6.09 3.55
N LEU A 121 -10.06 5.17 4.21
CA LEU A 121 -9.44 3.99 4.79
C LEU A 121 -9.31 2.96 3.66
N PRO A 122 -8.10 2.70 3.14
CA PRO A 122 -7.93 1.73 2.07
C PRO A 122 -8.17 0.30 2.58
N MET A 123 -8.40 -0.62 1.65
CA MET A 123 -8.25 -2.04 1.95
C MET A 123 -6.75 -2.33 2.15
N PHE A 124 -6.46 -3.53 2.64
CA PHE A 124 -5.08 -3.87 2.92
C PHE A 124 -4.19 -3.90 1.65
N VAL A 125 -4.61 -4.65 0.63
CA VAL A 125 -3.94 -4.75 -0.68
C VAL A 125 -5.01 -4.68 -1.79
N PRO A 126 -4.88 -3.81 -2.78
CA PRO A 126 -3.96 -2.67 -2.86
C PRO A 126 -4.37 -1.54 -1.92
N GLY A 127 -3.43 -0.95 -1.22
CA GLY A 127 -3.68 0.19 -0.34
C GLY A 127 -2.71 0.33 0.81
N SER A 128 -3.15 0.04 2.06
CA SER A 128 -2.33 0.31 3.26
C SER A 128 -0.98 -0.40 3.23
N ALA A 129 -0.89 -1.62 2.73
CA ALA A 129 0.36 -2.38 2.69
C ALA A 129 1.42 -1.68 1.86
N GLU A 130 1.03 -1.14 0.69
CA GLU A 130 1.93 -0.37 -0.16
C GLU A 130 2.41 0.88 0.56
N PHE A 131 1.49 1.65 1.14
CA PHE A 131 1.82 2.90 1.82
C PHE A 131 2.67 2.70 3.07
N PHE A 132 2.46 1.63 3.83
CA PHE A 132 3.31 1.27 4.96
C PHE A 132 4.76 1.01 4.54
N ASN A 133 4.97 0.44 3.37
CA ASN A 133 6.27 0.05 2.85
C ASN A 133 6.91 1.07 1.89
N MET A 134 6.34 2.27 1.74
CA MET A 134 6.93 3.36 0.96
C MET A 134 7.74 4.35 1.79
N ASN A 135 7.86 4.14 3.10
CA ASN A 135 8.63 5.01 3.98
C ASN A 135 9.84 4.25 4.54
N LYS A 136 11.04 4.58 4.07
CA LYS A 136 12.30 3.94 4.47
C LYS A 136 12.57 4.03 5.98
N GLN A 137 12.30 5.21 6.57
CA GLN A 137 12.49 5.41 7.99
C GLN A 137 11.52 4.54 8.81
N GLN A 138 10.27 4.45 8.40
CA GLN A 138 9.28 3.61 9.06
C GLN A 138 9.69 2.13 9.04
N ILE A 139 10.24 1.64 7.91
CA ILE A 139 10.74 0.26 7.83
C ILE A 139 11.97 0.06 8.73
N ALA A 140 12.87 1.06 8.78
CA ALA A 140 14.04 0.97 9.65
C ALA A 140 13.66 0.91 11.14
N ASP A 141 12.65 1.69 11.55
CA ASP A 141 12.18 1.76 12.93
C ASP A 141 11.22 0.59 13.29
N HIS A 142 10.45 0.11 12.32
CA HIS A 142 9.39 -0.88 12.45
C HIS A 142 9.46 -1.93 11.32
N PRO A 143 10.48 -2.78 11.29
CA PRO A 143 10.65 -3.77 10.22
C PRO A 143 9.49 -4.77 10.14
N GLU A 144 8.68 -4.87 11.20
CA GLU A 144 7.51 -5.76 11.26
C GLU A 144 6.50 -5.49 10.13
N VAL A 145 6.41 -4.24 9.64
CA VAL A 145 5.47 -3.89 8.56
C VAL A 145 5.79 -4.60 7.23
N THR A 146 7.02 -5.06 7.05
CA THR A 146 7.44 -5.76 5.83
C THR A 146 6.85 -7.17 5.73
N ALA A 147 6.79 -7.90 6.83
CA ALA A 147 6.23 -9.25 6.86
C ALA A 147 4.70 -9.27 6.65
N PHE A 148 4.04 -8.21 7.06
CA PHE A 148 2.63 -7.97 6.82
C PHE A 148 2.33 -7.94 5.30
N PHE A 149 3.13 -7.21 4.52
CA PHE A 149 3.01 -7.17 3.06
C PHE A 149 3.37 -8.50 2.41
N GLU A 150 4.42 -9.15 2.89
CA GLU A 150 4.90 -10.45 2.42
C GLU A 150 3.77 -11.49 2.45
N ARG A 151 3.16 -11.68 3.62
CA ARG A 151 2.11 -12.67 3.81
C ARG A 151 0.87 -12.43 2.96
N MET A 152 0.46 -11.17 2.84
CA MET A 152 -0.79 -10.84 2.14
C MET A 152 -0.63 -10.72 0.63
N THR A 153 0.58 -10.57 0.14
CA THR A 153 0.83 -10.32 -1.27
C THR A 153 1.71 -11.41 -1.91
N PHE A 154 2.92 -11.57 -1.44
CA PHE A 154 3.89 -12.41 -2.15
C PHE A 154 3.59 -13.91 -2.01
N LEU A 155 3.30 -14.39 -0.81
CA LEU A 155 2.98 -15.81 -0.60
C LEU A 155 1.73 -16.24 -1.40
N PRO A 156 0.60 -15.47 -1.40
CA PRO A 156 -0.53 -15.79 -2.26
C PRO A 156 -0.21 -15.70 -3.75
N LEU A 157 0.54 -14.68 -4.19
CA LEU A 157 0.91 -14.53 -5.60
C LEU A 157 1.80 -15.67 -6.08
N GLU A 158 2.79 -16.09 -5.30
CA GLU A 158 3.65 -17.21 -5.61
C GLU A 158 2.85 -18.49 -5.78
N HIS A 159 1.90 -18.75 -4.88
CA HIS A 159 1.02 -19.90 -4.96
C HIS A 159 0.12 -19.88 -6.22
N ILE A 160 -0.51 -18.73 -6.50
CA ILE A 160 -1.38 -18.55 -7.67
C ILE A 160 -0.57 -18.63 -8.97
N THR A 161 0.61 -18.03 -9.00
CA THR A 161 1.48 -18.03 -10.19
C THR A 161 1.88 -19.44 -10.60
N ALA A 162 2.13 -20.33 -9.63
CA ALA A 162 2.41 -21.73 -9.91
C ALA A 162 1.24 -22.49 -10.56
N MET A 163 0.00 -21.98 -10.42
CA MET A 163 -1.20 -22.58 -11.02
C MET A 163 -1.51 -22.02 -12.41
N VAL A 164 -0.86 -20.93 -12.84
CA VAL A 164 -1.08 -20.34 -14.16
C VAL A 164 -0.31 -21.12 -15.23
N PRO A 165 -0.99 -21.63 -16.26
CA PRO A 165 -0.31 -22.37 -17.32
C PRO A 165 0.67 -21.47 -18.10
N PRO A 166 1.74 -22.02 -18.69
CA PRO A 166 2.64 -21.25 -19.54
C PRO A 166 1.90 -20.48 -20.63
N GLY A 167 2.18 -19.19 -20.77
CA GLY A 167 1.49 -18.29 -21.69
C GLY A 167 0.17 -17.71 -21.15
N GLY A 168 -0.22 -18.02 -19.91
CA GLY A 168 -1.34 -17.39 -19.25
C GLY A 168 -1.04 -15.94 -18.89
N ALA A 169 -2.05 -15.06 -18.99
CA ALA A 169 -1.93 -13.68 -18.55
C ALA A 169 -1.76 -13.59 -17.02
N GLY A 170 -1.01 -12.62 -16.54
CA GLY A 170 -0.84 -12.37 -15.10
C GLY A 170 -2.18 -12.09 -14.43
N ILE A 171 -2.44 -12.74 -13.30
CA ILE A 171 -3.66 -12.55 -12.54
C ILE A 171 -3.57 -11.25 -11.73
N GLY A 172 -4.49 -10.31 -12.00
CA GLY A 172 -4.65 -9.07 -11.23
C GLY A 172 -3.65 -7.94 -11.54
N MET A 173 -2.71 -8.17 -12.43
CA MET A 173 -1.81 -7.13 -12.95
C MET A 173 -1.66 -7.25 -14.45
N HIS A 174 -1.65 -6.11 -15.13
CA HIS A 174 -1.31 -6.06 -16.52
C HIS A 174 -0.14 -5.14 -16.84
N VAL A 175 0.68 -5.55 -17.79
CA VAL A 175 1.78 -4.71 -18.26
C VAL A 175 1.18 -3.65 -19.17
N ILE A 176 1.42 -2.39 -18.84
CA ILE A 176 1.10 -1.28 -19.73
C ILE A 176 2.28 -1.14 -20.70
N PRO A 177 2.08 -1.38 -22.01
CA PRO A 177 3.17 -1.30 -22.96
C PRO A 177 3.68 0.14 -23.09
N VAL A 178 4.99 0.28 -23.10
CA VAL A 178 5.67 1.54 -23.41
C VAL A 178 5.80 1.64 -24.94
N GLU A 179 5.37 2.75 -25.51
CA GLU A 179 5.10 3.00 -26.92
C GLU A 179 6.16 2.52 -27.95
N LYS A 180 7.36 2.17 -27.52
CA LYS A 180 8.46 1.72 -28.42
C LYS A 180 9.18 0.45 -27.98
N ALA A 181 8.85 -0.11 -26.82
CA ALA A 181 9.58 -1.25 -26.28
C ALA A 181 9.01 -2.60 -26.71
N ILE A 182 7.75 -2.64 -27.14
CA ILE A 182 7.08 -3.87 -27.58
C ILE A 182 6.38 -3.56 -28.90
N GLU A 183 6.92 -4.09 -30.01
CA GLU A 183 6.17 -4.18 -31.25
C GLU A 183 5.14 -5.29 -31.09
N THR A 184 3.90 -4.91 -30.82
CA THR A 184 2.79 -5.85 -30.74
C THR A 184 1.94 -5.68 -32.00
N GLU A 185 1.60 -6.78 -32.66
CA GLU A 185 0.59 -6.80 -33.75
C GLU A 185 -0.82 -6.47 -33.23
N ASN A 186 -1.00 -6.42 -31.91
CA ASN A 186 -2.25 -6.09 -31.26
C ASN A 186 -2.31 -4.60 -30.92
N HIS A 187 -3.31 -3.93 -31.48
CA HIS A 187 -3.62 -2.54 -31.11
C HIS A 187 -4.14 -2.48 -29.67
N SER A 188 -3.25 -2.13 -28.73
CA SER A 188 -3.69 -1.81 -27.37
C SER A 188 -4.58 -0.55 -27.37
N LEU A 189 -5.60 -0.52 -26.50
CA LEU A 189 -6.47 0.64 -26.36
C LEU A 189 -5.65 1.82 -25.79
N ASP A 190 -5.98 3.05 -26.21
CA ASP A 190 -5.30 4.27 -25.71
C ASP A 190 -5.18 4.31 -24.18
N ILE A 191 -6.20 3.84 -23.46
CA ILE A 191 -6.22 3.79 -21.99
C ILE A 191 -5.19 2.82 -21.40
N GLU A 192 -4.66 1.89 -22.18
CA GLU A 192 -3.61 0.94 -21.79
C GLU A 192 -2.20 1.52 -21.97
N HIS A 193 -2.07 2.68 -22.61
CA HIS A 193 -0.80 3.36 -22.78
C HIS A 193 -0.52 4.28 -21.59
N ILE A 194 0.68 4.21 -21.02
CA ILE A 194 1.09 5.11 -19.95
C ILE A 194 1.03 6.57 -20.37
N SER A 195 1.30 6.87 -21.64
CA SER A 195 1.21 8.21 -22.21
C SER A 195 -0.18 8.84 -22.09
N HIS A 196 -1.26 8.03 -22.15
CA HIS A 196 -2.62 8.48 -21.91
C HIS A 196 -2.77 9.07 -20.51
N TRP A 197 -2.32 8.35 -19.50
CA TRP A 197 -2.41 8.76 -18.10
C TRP A 197 -1.51 9.96 -17.79
N LEU A 198 -0.31 9.98 -18.35
CA LEU A 198 0.61 11.09 -18.20
C LEU A 198 0.06 12.38 -18.84
N LYS A 199 -0.59 12.30 -20.02
CA LYS A 199 -1.26 13.45 -20.63
C LYS A 199 -2.46 13.91 -19.81
N LYS A 200 -3.28 12.97 -19.31
CA LYS A 200 -4.47 13.25 -18.49
C LYS A 200 -4.12 14.01 -17.22
N TYR A 201 -3.00 13.66 -16.57
CA TYR A 201 -2.55 14.27 -15.32
C TYR A 201 -1.32 15.17 -15.49
N GLN A 202 -1.22 15.84 -16.63
CA GLN A 202 -0.07 16.64 -17.03
C GLN A 202 0.42 17.60 -15.93
N GLY A 203 1.72 17.48 -15.59
CA GLY A 203 2.38 18.31 -14.60
C GLY A 203 2.16 17.89 -13.13
N LYS A 204 1.45 16.77 -12.87
CA LYS A 204 1.16 16.30 -11.52
C LYS A 204 1.54 14.83 -11.38
N TYR A 205 2.85 14.61 -11.19
CA TYR A 205 3.44 13.28 -11.02
C TYR A 205 4.34 13.26 -9.79
N ALA A 206 4.37 12.14 -9.11
CA ALA A 206 5.35 11.85 -8.07
C ALA A 206 5.98 10.48 -8.31
N ALA A 207 7.26 10.35 -7.99
CA ALA A 207 7.96 9.09 -7.93
C ALA A 207 8.33 8.78 -6.47
N GLY A 208 8.30 7.52 -6.11
CA GLY A 208 8.61 7.07 -4.76
C GLY A 208 9.16 5.66 -4.73
N PRO A 209 9.63 5.19 -3.56
CA PRO A 209 10.18 3.86 -3.41
C PRO A 209 9.12 2.80 -3.70
N CYS A 210 9.55 1.74 -4.37
CA CYS A 210 8.68 0.59 -4.63
C CYS A 210 8.43 -0.19 -3.34
N SER A 211 7.21 -0.19 -2.85
CA SER A 211 6.80 -0.92 -1.65
C SER A 211 7.13 -2.42 -1.72
N CYS A 212 6.94 -3.03 -2.89
CA CYS A 212 7.26 -4.44 -3.12
C CYS A 212 8.77 -4.71 -2.97
N ARG A 213 9.63 -3.88 -3.60
CA ARG A 213 11.09 -4.00 -3.47
C ARG A 213 11.56 -3.72 -2.04
N MET A 214 10.98 -2.71 -1.39
CA MET A 214 11.28 -2.36 0.00
C MET A 214 10.99 -3.53 0.94
N SER A 215 9.81 -4.14 0.82
CA SER A 215 9.41 -5.29 1.62
C SER A 215 10.34 -6.49 1.39
N ARG A 216 10.59 -6.86 0.11
CA ARG A 216 11.47 -7.99 -0.22
C ARG A 216 12.92 -7.76 0.23
N ALA A 217 13.45 -6.55 0.05
CA ALA A 217 14.79 -6.20 0.51
C ALA A 217 14.93 -6.34 2.04
N ALA A 218 13.93 -5.86 2.79
CA ALA A 218 13.90 -5.98 4.26
C ALA A 218 13.79 -7.44 4.73
N MET A 219 13.19 -8.32 3.92
CA MET A 219 13.13 -9.76 4.18
C MET A 219 14.38 -10.52 3.73
N GLY A 220 15.39 -9.84 3.16
CA GLY A 220 16.60 -10.48 2.64
C GLY A 220 16.41 -11.21 1.30
N GLU A 221 15.29 -11.00 0.61
CA GLU A 221 14.90 -11.70 -0.62
C GLU A 221 14.76 -10.76 -1.82
N GLY A 222 15.33 -9.57 -1.74
CA GLY A 222 15.29 -8.57 -2.81
C GLY A 222 16.17 -8.94 -4.01
N CYS A 223 15.87 -8.34 -5.18
CA CYS A 223 16.69 -8.46 -6.39
C CYS A 223 18.03 -7.71 -6.30
N GLY A 224 18.24 -6.91 -5.25
CA GLY A 224 19.42 -6.07 -5.06
C GLY A 224 19.33 -4.70 -5.74
N ASP A 225 18.25 -4.42 -6.50
CA ASP A 225 18.03 -3.11 -7.11
C ASP A 225 17.66 -2.06 -6.06
N ASP A 226 18.07 -0.83 -6.29
CA ASP A 226 17.61 0.33 -5.52
C ASP A 226 16.08 0.44 -5.67
N PRO A 227 15.31 0.46 -4.57
CA PRO A 227 13.85 0.57 -4.63
C PRO A 227 13.35 1.97 -5.02
N ASP A 228 14.21 2.99 -5.06
CA ASP A 228 13.80 4.36 -5.29
C ASP A 228 13.23 4.59 -6.69
N ASP A 229 12.23 5.46 -6.76
CA ASP A 229 11.62 5.97 -7.99
C ASP A 229 10.92 4.94 -8.90
N TRP A 230 10.59 3.76 -8.36
CA TRP A 230 9.88 2.73 -9.13
C TRP A 230 8.35 2.84 -9.08
N CYS A 231 7.80 3.44 -8.02
CA CYS A 231 6.36 3.64 -7.91
C CYS A 231 6.00 5.06 -8.33
N ILE A 232 5.01 5.18 -9.22
CA ILE A 232 4.57 6.47 -9.77
C ILE A 232 3.15 6.76 -9.31
N GLY A 233 2.97 7.92 -8.67
CA GLY A 233 1.67 8.50 -8.36
C GLY A 233 1.31 9.59 -9.38
N VAL A 234 0.05 9.64 -9.80
CA VAL A 234 -0.46 10.66 -10.71
C VAL A 234 -1.67 11.38 -10.11
N GLY A 235 -1.87 12.63 -10.49
CA GLY A 235 -2.99 13.44 -9.99
C GLY A 235 -2.92 13.65 -8.48
N ASP A 236 -4.04 13.50 -7.78
CA ASP A 236 -4.11 13.71 -6.32
C ASP A 236 -3.26 12.70 -5.52
N MET A 237 -2.99 11.52 -6.08
CA MET A 237 -2.06 10.56 -5.49
C MET A 237 -0.62 11.08 -5.47
N ALA A 238 -0.21 11.91 -6.44
CA ALA A 238 1.11 12.53 -6.41
C ALA A 238 1.27 13.46 -5.21
N ASP A 239 0.25 14.28 -4.91
CA ASP A 239 0.25 15.14 -3.73
C ASP A 239 0.29 14.31 -2.44
N TYR A 240 -0.53 13.27 -2.35
CA TYR A 240 -0.52 12.37 -1.21
C TYR A 240 0.86 11.79 -0.94
N LEU A 241 1.53 11.25 -1.94
CA LEU A 241 2.86 10.66 -1.77
C LEU A 241 3.89 11.67 -1.29
N VAL A 242 3.88 12.87 -1.87
CA VAL A 242 4.84 13.93 -1.51
C VAL A 242 4.55 14.49 -0.12
N GLU A 243 3.31 14.88 0.15
CA GLU A 243 2.92 15.47 1.42
C GLU A 243 3.07 14.50 2.61
N THR A 244 3.06 13.19 2.36
CA THR A 244 3.20 12.15 3.39
C THR A 244 4.59 11.50 3.42
N ASN A 245 5.58 12.10 2.76
CA ASN A 245 6.97 11.65 2.72
C ASN A 245 7.17 10.23 2.16
N LYS A 246 6.41 9.90 1.12
CA LYS A 246 6.46 8.62 0.39
C LYS A 246 6.99 8.78 -1.04
N GLY A 247 7.40 9.97 -1.42
CA GLY A 247 7.92 10.27 -2.76
C GLY A 247 8.26 11.74 -2.92
N HIS A 248 8.61 12.10 -4.12
CA HIS A 248 8.92 13.47 -4.54
C HIS A 248 8.27 13.77 -5.88
N TYR A 249 7.99 15.04 -6.17
CA TYR A 249 7.44 15.42 -7.47
C TYR A 249 8.42 15.12 -8.59
N ALA A 250 7.95 14.43 -9.61
CA ALA A 250 8.72 14.19 -10.82
C ALA A 250 8.53 15.37 -11.80
N VAL A 251 9.65 15.95 -12.26
CA VAL A 251 9.64 17.22 -12.99
C VAL A 251 9.30 17.05 -14.48
N SER A 252 9.44 15.85 -15.05
CA SER A 252 9.15 15.62 -16.47
C SER A 252 8.90 14.14 -16.80
N TYR A 253 8.19 13.92 -17.91
CA TYR A 253 8.03 12.63 -18.57
C TYR A 253 9.36 11.91 -18.83
N THR A 254 10.41 12.65 -19.13
CA THR A 254 11.75 12.10 -19.39
C THR A 254 12.37 11.48 -18.14
N HIS A 255 12.05 12.01 -16.96
CA HIS A 255 12.51 11.45 -15.68
C HIS A 255 11.87 10.08 -15.42
N LEU A 256 10.57 9.97 -15.65
CA LEU A 256 9.84 8.69 -15.53
C LEU A 256 10.31 7.65 -16.56
N ARG A 257 10.66 8.08 -17.78
CA ARG A 257 11.21 7.21 -18.82
C ARG A 257 12.62 6.71 -18.55
N ALA A 258 13.43 7.45 -17.82
CA ALA A 258 14.81 7.04 -17.53
C ALA A 258 14.88 5.77 -16.68
N HIS A 259 13.84 5.49 -15.90
CA HIS A 259 13.74 4.28 -15.08
C HIS A 259 13.29 3.05 -15.88
N GLU A 260 12.50 3.23 -16.94
CA GLU A 260 12.07 2.12 -17.82
C GLU A 260 13.25 1.54 -18.63
N THR A 261 14.21 2.38 -19.02
CA THR A 261 15.38 1.91 -19.80
C THR A 261 16.38 1.14 -18.95
N LYS A 262 16.41 1.33 -17.62
CA LYS A 262 17.25 0.53 -16.70
C LYS A 262 16.66 -0.88 -16.43
N ALA A 263 15.36 -1.03 -16.52
CA ALA A 263 14.70 -2.32 -16.29
C ALA A 263 14.78 -3.26 -17.51
N ASN A 264 15.14 -2.74 -18.68
CA ASN A 264 15.21 -3.48 -19.95
C ASN A 264 16.67 -3.74 -20.42
N LEU A 265 17.68 -3.45 -19.60
CA LEU A 265 19.07 -3.80 -19.81
C LEU A 265 19.52 -4.92 -18.88
#